data_fc7804ca79d66cefd916ca897cc13f31
#
_entry.id   fc7804ca79d66cefd916ca897cc13f31
#
_cell.length_a   1.000
_cell.length_b   1.000
_cell.length_c   1.000
_cell.angle_alpha   90.00
_cell.angle_beta   90.00
_cell.angle_gamma   90.00
#
_symmetry.space_group_name_H-M   'P 1'
#
loop_
_entity.id
_entity.type
_entity.pdbx_description
1 polymer ?
#
loop_
_entity_poly.entity_id
_entity_poly.type
_entity_poly.pdbx_seq_one_letter_code
_entity_poly.pdbx_strand_id
1 'polypeptide(L)'
;MAKKEVFKMTREQKQHILHFAVSSLGGFMGGYAIYNHCDVFGNAQTANMIHLVSKIFTGDFEGVVFIVIALLTYILGNVFFVIADRFIKLETKTVSLIASAVALLIIGIFPNISNNYLAILPILFVTPVLWNSFRTAGSYVTSPIFSTNNLRVATVSTFTGIIDKDKDMKKKAKFYWLTLASYHIGVVLACVPSVFIGVNSIWFGFVSIALSTASYMWLCGVFDRKESFTAAEGLAAQSETI
;
A
#
# COMPACT_ATOMS: atom_id res chain seq x y z
N MET A 1 -41.55 1.24 16.65
CA MET A 1 -40.27 0.62 16.24
C MET A 1 -39.46 1.65 15.51
N ALA A 2 -38.41 2.19 16.13
CA ALA A 2 -37.52 3.16 15.48
C ALA A 2 -36.71 2.45 14.38
N LYS A 3 -36.84 2.89 13.13
CA LYS A 3 -35.95 2.48 12.04
C LYS A 3 -34.50 2.84 12.46
N LYS A 4 -33.66 1.84 12.71
CA LYS A 4 -32.21 2.05 12.78
C LYS A 4 -31.77 2.66 11.44
N GLU A 5 -31.47 3.96 11.41
CA GLU A 5 -30.76 4.55 10.28
C GLU A 5 -29.43 3.81 10.15
N VAL A 6 -29.30 3.01 9.12
CA VAL A 6 -28.03 2.36 8.76
C VAL A 6 -27.10 3.49 8.34
N PHE A 7 -26.10 3.78 9.18
CA PHE A 7 -25.09 4.81 8.93
C PHE A 7 -24.33 4.46 7.65
N LYS A 8 -24.74 5.05 6.52
CA LYS A 8 -24.16 4.78 5.21
C LYS A 8 -22.91 5.64 5.05
N MET A 9 -21.73 5.00 5.03
CA MET A 9 -20.46 5.71 4.85
C MET A 9 -20.40 6.44 3.51
N THR A 10 -19.82 7.66 3.53
CA THR A 10 -19.60 8.45 2.31
C THR A 10 -18.52 7.80 1.42
N ARG A 11 -18.53 8.14 0.13
CA ARG A 11 -17.49 7.69 -0.80
C ARG A 11 -16.09 8.11 -0.34
N GLU A 12 -15.94 9.31 0.20
CA GLU A 12 -14.67 9.81 0.73
C GLU A 12 -14.19 8.97 1.94
N GLN A 13 -15.08 8.62 2.86
CA GLN A 13 -14.74 7.73 3.97
C GLN A 13 -14.28 6.35 3.49
N LYS A 14 -14.94 5.77 2.48
CA LYS A 14 -14.50 4.51 1.85
C LYS A 14 -13.11 4.65 1.20
N GLN A 15 -12.81 5.80 0.55
CA GLN A 15 -11.48 6.08 -0.01
C GLN A 15 -10.41 6.20 1.08
N HIS A 16 -10.72 6.78 2.23
CA HIS A 16 -9.81 6.84 3.37
C HIS A 16 -9.48 5.43 3.91
N ILE A 17 -10.50 4.57 4.07
CA ILE A 17 -10.31 3.19 4.53
C ILE A 17 -9.45 2.40 3.55
N LEU A 18 -9.72 2.51 2.25
CA LEU A 18 -8.88 1.92 1.23
C LEU A 18 -7.43 2.39 1.35
N HIS A 19 -7.23 3.70 1.53
CA HIS A 19 -5.88 4.25 1.68
C HIS A 19 -5.15 3.71 2.91
N PHE A 20 -5.85 3.52 4.04
CA PHE A 20 -5.28 2.92 5.25
C PHE A 20 -4.88 1.46 5.01
N ALA A 21 -5.70 0.68 4.33
CA ALA A 21 -5.39 -0.70 3.98
C ALA A 21 -4.15 -0.78 3.06
N VAL A 22 -4.09 0.07 2.03
CA VAL A 22 -2.93 0.15 1.11
C VAL A 22 -1.68 0.67 1.82
N SER A 23 -1.83 1.58 2.79
CA SER A 23 -0.70 2.03 3.62
C SER A 23 -0.14 0.91 4.49
N SER A 24 -0.98 0.00 4.99
CA SER A 24 -0.52 -1.21 5.66
C SER A 24 0.29 -2.11 4.71
N LEU A 25 -0.14 -2.25 3.45
CA LEU A 25 0.62 -2.99 2.44
C LEU A 25 1.99 -2.34 2.16
N GLY A 26 2.03 -1.01 2.00
CA GLY A 26 3.27 -0.26 1.83
C GLY A 26 4.20 -0.40 3.03
N GLY A 27 3.66 -0.34 4.25
CA GLY A 27 4.39 -0.57 5.49
C GLY A 27 4.95 -1.99 5.60
N PHE A 28 4.16 -3.00 5.20
CA PHE A 28 4.60 -4.39 5.15
C PHE A 28 5.80 -4.56 4.20
N MET A 29 5.69 -4.07 2.96
CA MET A 29 6.78 -4.19 1.98
C MET A 29 8.07 -3.51 2.45
N GLY A 30 7.95 -2.31 3.04
CA GLY A 30 9.10 -1.58 3.58
C GLY A 30 9.72 -2.26 4.79
N GLY A 31 8.90 -2.71 5.74
CA GLY A 31 9.34 -3.42 6.93
C GLY A 31 10.00 -4.76 6.60
N TYR A 32 9.40 -5.53 5.67
CA TYR A 32 9.95 -6.79 5.20
C TYR A 32 11.34 -6.61 4.56
N ALA A 33 11.47 -5.62 3.66
CA ALA A 33 12.73 -5.36 2.97
C ALA A 33 13.84 -4.97 3.95
N ILE A 34 13.57 -4.06 4.88
CA ILE A 34 14.56 -3.60 5.86
C ILE A 34 14.94 -4.71 6.84
N TYR A 35 13.96 -5.48 7.34
CA TYR A 35 14.21 -6.46 8.39
C TYR A 35 14.92 -7.71 7.87
N ASN A 36 14.52 -8.23 6.72
CA ASN A 36 15.05 -9.49 6.17
C ASN A 36 16.21 -9.29 5.18
N HIS A 37 16.38 -8.08 4.62
CA HIS A 37 17.36 -7.79 3.58
C HIS A 37 18.10 -6.48 3.91
N CYS A 38 18.84 -6.50 5.02
CA CYS A 38 19.56 -5.35 5.59
C CYS A 38 20.15 -4.39 4.55
N ASP A 39 20.09 -3.09 4.85
CA ASP A 39 20.62 -1.98 4.05
C ASP A 39 19.90 -1.69 2.72
N VAL A 40 18.86 -2.45 2.35
CA VAL A 40 18.10 -2.19 1.13
C VAL A 40 16.72 -1.64 1.46
N PHE A 41 16.46 -0.40 1.04
CA PHE A 41 15.19 0.25 1.27
C PHE A 41 14.21 -0.02 0.12
N GLY A 42 13.23 -0.89 0.34
CA GLY A 42 12.21 -1.23 -0.66
C GLY A 42 11.35 -0.03 -1.09
N ASN A 43 11.15 0.94 -0.19
CA ASN A 43 10.29 2.11 -0.42
C ASN A 43 11.07 3.41 -0.65
N ALA A 44 12.24 3.59 -0.02
CA ALA A 44 12.95 4.86 0.04
C ALA A 44 14.17 4.91 -0.89
N GLN A 45 13.97 5.31 -2.14
CA GLN A 45 15.06 5.39 -3.13
C GLN A 45 16.14 6.42 -2.77
N THR A 46 15.79 7.46 -2.00
CA THR A 46 16.79 8.45 -1.52
C THR A 46 17.91 7.78 -0.72
N ALA A 47 17.57 6.84 0.16
CA ALA A 47 18.56 6.10 0.92
C ALA A 47 19.44 5.23 -0.01
N ASN A 48 18.82 4.54 -0.97
CA ASN A 48 19.55 3.72 -1.95
C ASN A 48 20.52 4.58 -2.79
N MET A 49 20.14 5.79 -3.20
CA MET A 49 21.02 6.72 -3.91
C MET A 49 22.18 7.22 -3.04
N ILE A 50 21.96 7.46 -1.74
CA ILE A 50 23.03 7.82 -0.80
C ILE A 50 24.00 6.64 -0.64
N HIS A 51 23.50 5.43 -0.48
CA HIS A 51 24.32 4.21 -0.42
C HIS A 51 25.12 4.01 -1.71
N LEU A 52 24.53 4.28 -2.89
CA LEU A 52 25.23 4.22 -4.17
C LEU A 52 26.49 5.09 -4.17
N VAL A 53 26.33 6.37 -3.77
CA VAL A 53 27.47 7.30 -3.72
C VAL A 53 28.51 6.79 -2.71
N SER A 54 28.11 6.38 -1.52
CA SER A 54 29.01 5.84 -0.50
C SER A 54 29.81 4.64 -1.04
N LYS A 55 29.15 3.69 -1.71
CA LYS A 55 29.80 2.49 -2.25
C LYS A 55 30.80 2.79 -3.37
N ILE A 56 30.55 3.81 -4.19
CA ILE A 56 31.52 4.28 -5.20
C ILE A 56 32.81 4.74 -4.52
N PHE A 57 32.70 5.55 -3.44
CA PHE A 57 33.87 6.10 -2.74
C PHE A 57 34.58 5.07 -1.86
N THR A 58 33.91 4.01 -1.42
CA THR A 58 34.52 2.90 -0.67
C THR A 58 35.08 1.81 -1.56
N GLY A 59 34.91 1.90 -2.90
CA GLY A 59 35.41 0.90 -3.85
C GLY A 59 34.57 -0.39 -3.88
N ASP A 60 33.37 -0.43 -3.29
CA ASP A 60 32.46 -1.57 -3.35
C ASP A 60 31.68 -1.57 -4.68
N PHE A 61 32.38 -1.92 -5.76
CA PHE A 61 31.79 -1.90 -7.11
C PHE A 61 30.69 -2.96 -7.29
N GLU A 62 30.75 -4.06 -6.59
CA GLU A 62 29.68 -5.07 -6.61
C GLU A 62 28.39 -4.49 -6.02
N GLY A 63 28.47 -3.84 -4.88
CA GLY A 63 27.34 -3.15 -4.28
C GLY A 63 26.79 -2.02 -5.16
N VAL A 64 27.66 -1.29 -5.88
CA VAL A 64 27.25 -0.28 -6.87
C VAL A 64 26.37 -0.91 -7.95
N VAL A 65 26.80 -2.03 -8.55
CA VAL A 65 26.03 -2.72 -9.59
C VAL A 65 24.65 -3.12 -9.11
N PHE A 66 24.56 -3.72 -7.91
CA PHE A 66 23.26 -4.14 -7.37
C PHE A 66 22.33 -2.97 -7.06
N ILE A 67 22.84 -1.86 -6.52
CA ILE A 67 22.03 -0.65 -6.29
C ILE A 67 21.55 -0.04 -7.61
N VAL A 68 22.39 -0.03 -8.64
CA VAL A 68 21.98 0.45 -9.98
C VAL A 68 20.86 -0.42 -10.54
N ILE A 69 20.96 -1.76 -10.44
CA ILE A 69 19.89 -2.68 -10.84
C ILE A 69 18.59 -2.38 -10.05
N ALA A 70 18.69 -2.15 -8.75
CA ALA A 70 17.55 -1.81 -7.89
C ALA A 70 16.88 -0.49 -8.33
N LEU A 71 17.67 0.55 -8.62
CA LEU A 71 17.16 1.84 -9.12
C LEU A 71 16.52 1.71 -10.51
N LEU A 72 17.14 0.96 -11.42
CA LEU A 72 16.57 0.70 -12.75
C LEU A 72 15.26 -0.07 -12.63
N THR A 73 15.17 -1.04 -11.72
CA THR A 73 13.93 -1.79 -11.46
C THR A 73 12.82 -0.86 -10.95
N TYR A 74 13.13 0.08 -10.06
CA TYR A 74 12.18 1.09 -9.61
C TYR A 74 11.73 2.02 -10.76
N ILE A 75 12.64 2.44 -11.63
CA ILE A 75 12.32 3.23 -12.83
C ILE A 75 11.40 2.43 -13.75
N LEU A 76 11.69 1.15 -13.99
CA LEU A 76 10.83 0.27 -14.80
C LEU A 76 9.43 0.12 -14.22
N GLY A 77 9.28 0.10 -12.89
CA GLY A 77 7.97 0.13 -12.24
C GLY A 77 7.18 1.40 -12.54
N ASN A 78 7.83 2.58 -12.57
CA ASN A 78 7.19 3.83 -12.99
C ASN A 78 6.79 3.80 -14.48
N VAL A 79 7.67 3.29 -15.34
CA VAL A 79 7.37 3.12 -16.78
C VAL A 79 6.18 2.16 -16.97
N PHE A 80 6.19 1.05 -16.25
CA PHE A 80 5.07 0.10 -16.26
C PHE A 80 3.75 0.75 -15.84
N PHE A 81 3.75 1.58 -14.80
CA PHE A 81 2.55 2.32 -14.39
C PHE A 81 2.00 3.18 -15.54
N VAL A 82 2.87 3.94 -16.24
CA VAL A 82 2.47 4.80 -17.37
C VAL A 82 1.89 3.97 -18.53
N ILE A 83 2.51 2.81 -18.83
CA ILE A 83 2.03 1.89 -19.86
C ILE A 83 0.70 1.27 -19.45
N ALA A 84 0.58 0.83 -18.19
CA ALA A 84 -0.64 0.25 -17.68
C ALA A 84 -1.81 1.23 -17.70
N ASP A 85 -1.59 2.48 -17.31
CA ASP A 85 -2.61 3.53 -17.33
C ASP A 85 -3.13 3.83 -18.75
N ARG A 86 -2.27 3.70 -19.78
CA ARG A 86 -2.62 4.01 -21.17
C ARG A 86 -3.20 2.84 -21.95
N PHE A 87 -2.70 1.64 -21.72
CA PHE A 87 -2.92 0.50 -22.62
C PHE A 87 -3.67 -0.66 -21.97
N ILE A 88 -3.68 -0.76 -20.63
CA ILE A 88 -4.42 -1.79 -19.92
C ILE A 88 -5.83 -1.29 -19.62
N LYS A 89 -6.85 -2.07 -20.06
CA LYS A 89 -8.27 -1.73 -19.86
C LYS A 89 -8.78 -1.90 -18.41
N LEU A 90 -7.90 -2.22 -17.47
CA LEU A 90 -8.20 -2.32 -16.04
C LEU A 90 -7.81 -1.03 -15.33
N GLU A 91 -8.55 -0.64 -14.29
CA GLU A 91 -8.12 0.48 -13.45
C GLU A 91 -6.74 0.24 -12.85
N THR A 92 -5.88 1.25 -12.83
CA THR A 92 -4.50 1.18 -12.31
C THR A 92 -4.42 0.68 -10.87
N LYS A 93 -5.46 0.93 -10.07
CA LYS A 93 -5.58 0.38 -8.71
C LYS A 93 -5.66 -1.14 -8.71
N THR A 94 -6.48 -1.72 -9.61
CA THR A 94 -6.57 -3.18 -9.77
C THR A 94 -5.23 -3.75 -10.24
N VAL A 95 -4.61 -3.13 -11.25
CA VAL A 95 -3.32 -3.56 -11.78
C VAL A 95 -2.25 -3.55 -10.67
N SER A 96 -2.21 -2.50 -9.85
CA SER A 96 -1.22 -2.38 -8.79
C SER A 96 -1.40 -3.40 -7.66
N LEU A 97 -2.64 -3.73 -7.29
CA LEU A 97 -2.91 -4.77 -6.28
C LEU A 97 -2.54 -6.16 -6.81
N ILE A 98 -2.86 -6.46 -8.07
CA ILE A 98 -2.44 -7.72 -8.72
C ILE A 98 -0.92 -7.80 -8.81
N ALA A 99 -0.26 -6.74 -9.29
CA ALA A 99 1.19 -6.69 -9.38
C ALA A 99 1.86 -6.87 -8.00
N SER A 100 1.29 -6.27 -6.95
CA SER A 100 1.77 -6.44 -5.58
C SER A 100 1.62 -7.88 -5.10
N ALA A 101 0.47 -8.53 -5.39
CA ALA A 101 0.27 -9.94 -5.05
C ALA A 101 1.28 -10.84 -5.76
N VAL A 102 1.53 -10.60 -7.06
CA VAL A 102 2.52 -11.34 -7.85
C VAL A 102 3.93 -11.12 -7.30
N ALA A 103 4.28 -9.89 -6.90
CA ALA A 103 5.59 -9.59 -6.32
C ALA A 103 5.82 -10.36 -5.02
N LEU A 104 4.84 -10.37 -4.10
CA LEU A 104 4.96 -11.14 -2.85
C LEU A 104 5.00 -12.65 -3.12
N LEU A 105 4.24 -13.13 -4.11
CA LEU A 105 4.25 -14.53 -4.52
C LEU A 105 5.64 -14.95 -5.04
N ILE A 106 6.25 -14.15 -5.91
CA ILE A 106 7.59 -14.42 -6.44
C ILE A 106 8.61 -14.52 -5.29
N ILE A 107 8.59 -13.58 -4.35
CA ILE A 107 9.50 -13.61 -3.20
C ILE A 107 9.21 -14.84 -2.32
N GLY A 108 7.93 -15.19 -2.12
CA GLY A 108 7.55 -16.34 -1.30
C GLY A 108 7.95 -17.70 -1.92
N ILE A 109 7.95 -17.80 -3.27
CA ILE A 109 8.40 -19.00 -3.98
C ILE A 109 9.93 -19.11 -4.00
N PHE A 110 10.64 -17.97 -4.08
CA PHE A 110 12.10 -17.90 -4.13
C PHE A 110 12.69 -17.17 -2.91
N PRO A 111 12.47 -17.67 -1.67
CA PRO A 111 12.83 -16.95 -0.46
C PRO A 111 14.35 -16.90 -0.20
N ASN A 112 15.13 -17.82 -0.79
CA ASN A 112 16.54 -18.03 -0.48
C ASN A 112 17.50 -17.39 -1.50
N ILE A 113 17.15 -16.21 -2.02
CA ILE A 113 18.08 -15.43 -2.86
C ILE A 113 19.13 -14.79 -1.93
N SER A 114 20.39 -15.19 -2.10
CA SER A 114 21.51 -14.77 -1.22
C SER A 114 21.79 -13.28 -1.29
N ASN A 115 21.57 -12.66 -2.45
CA ASN A 115 21.80 -11.23 -2.62
C ASN A 115 20.55 -10.42 -2.20
N ASN A 116 20.70 -9.58 -1.18
CA ASN A 116 19.61 -8.79 -0.60
C ASN A 116 18.92 -7.86 -1.61
N TYR A 117 19.66 -7.29 -2.55
CA TYR A 117 19.08 -6.41 -3.58
C TYR A 117 18.22 -7.20 -4.57
N LEU A 118 18.72 -8.36 -5.03
CA LEU A 118 17.98 -9.21 -5.96
C LEU A 118 16.72 -9.78 -5.31
N ALA A 119 16.80 -10.14 -4.04
CA ALA A 119 15.67 -10.71 -3.30
C ALA A 119 14.45 -9.78 -3.24
N ILE A 120 14.64 -8.46 -3.23
CA ILE A 120 13.55 -7.49 -3.13
C ILE A 120 13.22 -6.77 -4.44
N LEU A 121 13.83 -7.15 -5.58
CA LEU A 121 13.50 -6.53 -6.87
C LEU A 121 11.99 -6.51 -7.17
N PRO A 122 11.20 -7.55 -6.88
CA PRO A 122 9.75 -7.49 -7.07
C PRO A 122 9.09 -6.38 -6.25
N ILE A 123 9.52 -6.16 -4.98
CA ILE A 123 9.03 -5.05 -4.15
C ILE A 123 9.42 -3.71 -4.77
N LEU A 124 10.67 -3.54 -5.18
CA LEU A 124 11.17 -2.32 -5.82
C LEU A 124 10.40 -1.98 -7.10
N PHE A 125 10.02 -3.00 -7.87
CA PHE A 125 9.21 -2.81 -9.08
C PHE A 125 7.78 -2.34 -8.76
N VAL A 126 7.10 -2.96 -7.80
CA VAL A 126 5.68 -2.66 -7.54
C VAL A 126 5.47 -1.43 -6.67
N THR A 127 6.44 -1.03 -5.87
CA THR A 127 6.34 0.14 -4.98
C THR A 127 5.94 1.43 -5.73
N PRO A 128 6.58 1.83 -6.85
CA PRO A 128 6.16 3.01 -7.59
C PRO A 128 4.79 2.82 -8.28
N VAL A 129 4.44 1.60 -8.70
CA VAL A 129 3.12 1.30 -9.26
C VAL A 129 2.04 1.52 -8.22
N LEU A 130 2.25 1.03 -6.99
CA LEU A 130 1.34 1.22 -5.87
C LEU A 130 1.21 2.70 -5.50
N TRP A 131 2.32 3.41 -5.41
CA TRP A 131 2.33 4.83 -5.08
C TRP A 131 1.52 5.66 -6.08
N ASN A 132 1.82 5.52 -7.37
CA ASN A 132 1.15 6.27 -8.43
C ASN A 132 -0.36 5.96 -8.49
N SER A 133 -0.77 4.70 -8.24
CA SER A 133 -2.16 4.27 -8.25
C SER A 133 -2.99 4.80 -7.06
N PHE A 134 -2.35 5.04 -5.91
CA PHE A 134 -3.01 5.45 -4.66
C PHE A 134 -2.48 6.76 -4.08
N ARG A 135 -2.04 7.69 -4.93
CA ARG A 135 -1.49 8.99 -4.53
C ARG A 135 -2.51 9.95 -3.92
N THR A 136 -3.80 9.64 -3.97
CA THR A 136 -4.88 10.46 -3.42
C THR A 136 -5.88 9.62 -2.64
N ALA A 137 -6.45 10.21 -1.59
CA ALA A 137 -7.53 9.64 -0.80
C ALA A 137 -8.55 10.72 -0.48
N GLY A 138 -9.70 10.72 -1.18
CA GLY A 138 -10.64 11.83 -1.13
C GLY A 138 -9.98 13.13 -1.59
N SER A 139 -10.05 14.14 -0.75
CA SER A 139 -9.45 15.45 -0.96
C SER A 139 -7.96 15.55 -0.63
N TYR A 140 -7.34 14.49 -0.07
CA TYR A 140 -5.96 14.52 0.40
C TYR A 140 -4.99 13.91 -0.60
N VAL A 141 -3.88 14.63 -0.86
CA VAL A 141 -2.72 14.10 -1.60
C VAL A 141 -1.77 13.47 -0.59
N THR A 142 -1.56 12.17 -0.68
CA THR A 142 -0.85 11.38 0.33
C THR A 142 -0.07 10.25 -0.33
N SER A 143 0.79 9.58 0.42
CA SER A 143 1.53 8.41 -0.07
C SER A 143 1.30 7.22 0.84
N PRO A 144 0.89 6.07 0.29
CA PRO A 144 0.72 4.86 1.09
C PRO A 144 2.05 4.18 1.46
N ILE A 145 3.16 4.60 0.84
CA ILE A 145 4.47 3.93 0.97
C ILE A 145 5.52 4.73 1.71
N PHE A 146 5.24 6.00 2.07
CA PHE A 146 6.19 6.87 2.76
C PHE A 146 5.62 7.42 4.07
N SER A 147 6.44 7.35 5.13
CA SER A 147 6.07 7.87 6.45
C SER A 147 6.46 9.34 6.64
N THR A 148 7.62 9.78 6.13
CA THR A 148 8.19 11.10 6.44
C THR A 148 7.29 12.27 6.04
N ASN A 149 6.76 12.27 4.81
CA ASN A 149 5.85 13.34 4.38
C ASN A 149 4.51 13.29 5.15
N ASN A 150 3.99 12.09 5.39
CA ASN A 150 2.74 11.93 6.15
C ASN A 150 2.92 12.41 7.59
N LEU A 151 4.07 12.14 8.24
CA LEU A 151 4.41 12.65 9.56
C LEU A 151 4.47 14.18 9.58
N ARG A 152 5.16 14.80 8.60
CA ARG A 152 5.24 16.26 8.46
C ARG A 152 3.84 16.87 8.35
N VAL A 153 3.00 16.34 7.45
CA VAL A 153 1.65 16.87 7.25
C VAL A 153 0.76 16.65 8.47
N ALA A 154 0.83 15.47 9.11
CA ALA A 154 0.11 15.18 10.34
C ALA A 154 0.46 16.19 11.45
N THR A 155 1.75 16.42 11.69
CA THR A 155 2.23 17.33 12.73
C THR A 155 1.82 18.77 12.44
N VAL A 156 2.12 19.29 11.24
CA VAL A 156 1.77 20.66 10.86
C VAL A 156 0.24 20.88 10.97
N SER A 157 -0.56 19.98 10.42
CA SER A 157 -2.02 20.09 10.47
C SER A 157 -2.57 20.01 11.90
N THR A 158 -1.93 19.23 12.80
CA THR A 158 -2.32 19.15 14.20
C THR A 158 -2.13 20.52 14.89
N PHE A 159 -0.95 21.11 14.78
CA PHE A 159 -0.65 22.36 15.46
C PHE A 159 -1.40 23.54 14.86
N THR A 160 -1.52 23.64 13.52
CA THR A 160 -2.38 24.64 12.86
C THR A 160 -3.83 24.49 13.34
N GLY A 161 -4.36 23.27 13.36
CA GLY A 161 -5.73 23.03 13.82
C GLY A 161 -5.97 23.35 15.30
N ILE A 162 -4.94 23.30 16.15
CA ILE A 162 -5.03 23.69 17.57
C ILE A 162 -4.95 25.21 17.70
N ILE A 163 -3.95 25.84 17.09
CA ILE A 163 -3.64 27.27 17.22
C ILE A 163 -4.78 28.10 16.61
N ASP A 164 -5.19 27.78 15.38
CA ASP A 164 -6.18 28.54 14.64
C ASP A 164 -7.61 28.05 14.92
N LYS A 165 -7.76 27.03 15.78
CA LYS A 165 -9.05 26.37 16.09
C LYS A 165 -9.75 25.82 14.82
N ASP A 166 -8.97 25.52 13.77
CA ASP A 166 -9.45 25.08 12.46
C ASP A 166 -9.88 23.60 12.50
N LYS A 167 -11.17 23.34 12.25
CA LYS A 167 -11.77 22.00 12.25
C LYS A 167 -11.31 21.16 11.06
N ASP A 168 -11.03 21.76 9.92
CA ASP A 168 -10.63 21.02 8.72
C ASP A 168 -9.16 20.60 8.82
N MET A 169 -8.32 21.44 9.41
CA MET A 169 -6.94 21.04 9.78
C MET A 169 -6.92 19.89 10.80
N LYS A 170 -7.84 19.87 11.77
CA LYS A 170 -7.97 18.74 12.71
C LYS A 170 -8.41 17.44 12.02
N LYS A 171 -9.35 17.51 11.05
CA LYS A 171 -9.74 16.35 10.24
C LYS A 171 -8.58 15.84 9.39
N LYS A 172 -7.85 16.75 8.75
CA LYS A 172 -6.65 16.46 7.97
C LYS A 172 -5.58 15.79 8.84
N ALA A 173 -5.28 16.34 10.01
CA ALA A 173 -4.36 15.76 10.97
C ALA A 173 -4.75 14.32 11.31
N LYS A 174 -6.03 14.08 11.69
CA LYS A 174 -6.55 12.75 12.00
C LYS A 174 -6.32 11.77 10.87
N PHE A 175 -6.60 12.16 9.62
CA PHE A 175 -6.37 11.30 8.46
C PHE A 175 -4.91 10.89 8.32
N TYR A 176 -3.96 11.84 8.41
CA TYR A 176 -2.53 11.54 8.26
C TYR A 176 -1.97 10.73 9.44
N TRP A 177 -2.44 10.95 10.66
CA TRP A 177 -2.08 10.10 11.81
C TRP A 177 -2.59 8.66 11.64
N LEU A 178 -3.80 8.47 11.14
CA LEU A 178 -4.34 7.14 10.84
C LEU A 178 -3.59 6.47 9.69
N THR A 179 -3.18 7.22 8.67
CA THR A 179 -2.30 6.71 7.59
C THR A 179 -0.99 6.20 8.14
N LEU A 180 -0.33 6.97 9.02
CA LEU A 180 0.91 6.56 9.69
C LEU A 180 0.70 5.32 10.56
N ALA A 181 -0.34 5.30 11.37
CA ALA A 181 -0.65 4.14 12.22
C ALA A 181 -0.86 2.88 11.35
N SER A 182 -1.62 2.99 10.27
CA SER A 182 -1.86 1.88 9.34
C SER A 182 -0.57 1.40 8.67
N TYR A 183 0.30 2.31 8.27
CA TYR A 183 1.63 1.97 7.74
C TYR A 183 2.44 1.17 8.77
N HIS A 184 2.50 1.62 10.02
CA HIS A 184 3.25 0.94 11.07
C HIS A 184 2.63 -0.40 11.49
N ILE A 185 1.29 -0.56 11.39
CA ILE A 185 0.65 -1.86 11.53
C ILE A 185 1.19 -2.83 10.46
N GLY A 186 1.35 -2.37 9.21
CA GLY A 186 1.97 -3.16 8.16
C GLY A 186 3.43 -3.53 8.48
N VAL A 187 4.22 -2.59 9.02
CA VAL A 187 5.60 -2.88 9.48
C VAL A 187 5.60 -3.97 10.56
N VAL A 188 4.70 -3.90 11.54
CA VAL A 188 4.56 -4.92 12.59
C VAL A 188 4.20 -6.28 11.99
N LEU A 189 3.27 -6.32 11.01
CA LEU A 189 2.90 -7.55 10.29
C LEU A 189 4.07 -8.17 9.52
N ALA A 190 5.06 -7.37 9.11
CA ALA A 190 6.28 -7.88 8.50
C ALA A 190 7.30 -8.33 9.56
N CYS A 191 7.65 -7.45 10.50
CA CYS A 191 8.77 -7.65 11.41
C CYS A 191 8.50 -8.74 12.46
N VAL A 192 7.29 -8.79 13.04
CA VAL A 192 7.00 -9.76 14.10
C VAL A 192 7.08 -11.21 13.60
N PRO A 193 6.44 -11.60 12.49
CA PRO A 193 6.64 -12.95 11.95
C PRO A 193 8.08 -13.21 11.52
N SER A 194 8.79 -12.19 11.03
CA SER A 194 10.21 -12.35 10.61
C SER A 194 11.12 -12.80 11.75
N VAL A 195 10.80 -12.43 12.99
CA VAL A 195 11.56 -12.90 14.18
C VAL A 195 11.52 -14.43 14.29
N PHE A 196 10.42 -15.07 13.90
CA PHE A 196 10.20 -16.50 14.09
C PHE A 196 10.48 -17.35 12.84
N ILE A 197 10.18 -16.79 11.65
CA ILE A 197 10.22 -17.55 10.40
C ILE A 197 11.06 -16.87 9.28
N GLY A 198 11.77 -15.78 9.63
CA GLY A 198 12.67 -15.06 8.71
C GLY A 198 11.95 -14.62 7.44
N VAL A 199 12.61 -14.84 6.30
CA VAL A 199 12.12 -14.44 4.97
C VAL A 199 10.76 -15.05 4.58
N ASN A 200 10.35 -16.14 5.21
CA ASN A 200 9.03 -16.73 4.98
C ASN A 200 7.87 -15.87 5.53
N SER A 201 8.17 -14.84 6.33
CA SER A 201 7.19 -13.85 6.77
C SER A 201 6.51 -13.10 5.63
N ILE A 202 7.07 -13.17 4.40
CA ILE A 202 6.47 -12.55 3.19
C ILE A 202 5.00 -12.95 3.00
N TRP A 203 4.61 -14.16 3.39
CA TRP A 203 3.24 -14.66 3.26
C TRP A 203 2.22 -13.85 4.08
N PHE A 204 2.63 -13.21 5.17
CA PHE A 204 1.75 -12.31 5.94
C PHE A 204 1.38 -11.04 5.17
N GLY A 205 2.12 -10.68 4.13
CA GLY A 205 1.79 -9.57 3.24
C GLY A 205 0.45 -9.77 2.51
N PHE A 206 0.03 -11.01 2.30
CA PHE A 206 -1.27 -11.31 1.70
C PHE A 206 -2.45 -10.89 2.58
N VAL A 207 -2.26 -10.73 3.89
CA VAL A 207 -3.28 -10.12 4.77
C VAL A 207 -3.52 -8.67 4.36
N SER A 208 -2.46 -7.87 4.18
CA SER A 208 -2.58 -6.48 3.74
C SER A 208 -3.13 -6.36 2.31
N ILE A 209 -2.78 -7.29 1.41
CA ILE A 209 -3.36 -7.35 0.05
C ILE A 209 -4.86 -7.66 0.12
N ALA A 210 -5.27 -8.65 0.91
CA ALA A 210 -6.67 -9.03 1.07
C ALA A 210 -7.51 -7.85 1.62
N LEU A 211 -7.00 -7.16 2.65
CA LEU A 211 -7.66 -5.97 3.21
C LEU A 211 -7.77 -4.84 2.19
N SER A 212 -6.70 -4.60 1.41
CA SER A 212 -6.69 -3.57 0.37
C SER A 212 -7.68 -3.90 -0.76
N THR A 213 -7.70 -5.16 -1.20
CA THR A 213 -8.60 -5.64 -2.25
C THR A 213 -10.06 -5.59 -1.78
N ALA A 214 -10.36 -6.05 -0.57
CA ALA A 214 -11.71 -5.99 0.01
C ALA A 214 -12.20 -4.55 0.14
N SER A 215 -11.34 -3.64 0.63
CA SER A 215 -11.65 -2.21 0.75
C SER A 215 -11.90 -1.56 -0.61
N TYR A 216 -11.13 -1.97 -1.64
CA TYR A 216 -11.31 -1.49 -3.01
C TYR A 216 -12.61 -2.01 -3.64
N MET A 217 -12.92 -3.29 -3.48
CA MET A 217 -14.20 -3.87 -3.93
C MET A 217 -15.40 -3.19 -3.26
N TRP A 218 -15.27 -2.87 -1.97
CA TRP A 218 -16.30 -2.12 -1.26
C TRP A 218 -16.47 -0.70 -1.79
N LEU A 219 -15.38 0.02 -2.09
CA LEU A 219 -15.44 1.33 -2.72
C LEU A 219 -16.14 1.27 -4.09
N CYS A 220 -15.89 0.22 -4.86
CA CYS A 220 -16.53 -0.03 -6.18
C CYS A 220 -18.01 -0.48 -6.08
N GLY A 221 -18.55 -0.70 -4.88
CA GLY A 221 -19.94 -1.11 -4.67
C GLY A 221 -20.23 -2.56 -5.08
N VAL A 222 -19.20 -3.42 -5.14
CA VAL A 222 -19.37 -4.83 -5.50
C VAL A 222 -20.26 -5.56 -4.49
N PHE A 223 -20.15 -5.21 -3.22
CA PHE A 223 -20.97 -5.80 -2.15
C PHE A 223 -22.39 -5.24 -2.16
N ASP A 224 -22.60 -3.97 -2.51
CA ASP A 224 -23.92 -3.34 -2.59
C ASP A 224 -24.76 -3.99 -3.72
N ARG A 225 -24.13 -4.44 -4.82
CA ARG A 225 -24.80 -5.13 -5.92
C ARG A 225 -25.29 -6.54 -5.57
N LYS A 226 -24.54 -7.27 -4.73
CA LYS A 226 -24.96 -8.61 -4.28
C LYS A 226 -26.22 -8.55 -3.43
N GLU A 227 -26.32 -7.59 -2.51
CA GLU A 227 -27.52 -7.41 -1.68
C GLU A 227 -28.76 -7.10 -2.51
N SER A 228 -28.61 -6.25 -3.56
CA SER A 228 -29.74 -5.94 -4.47
C SER A 228 -30.18 -7.14 -5.31
N PHE A 229 -29.25 -8.01 -5.72
CA PHE A 229 -29.56 -9.20 -6.50
C PHE A 229 -30.27 -10.27 -5.64
N THR A 230 -29.77 -10.52 -4.44
CA THR A 230 -30.38 -11.46 -3.48
C THR A 230 -31.77 -11.00 -3.01
N ALA A 231 -31.96 -9.68 -2.86
CA ALA A 231 -33.27 -9.11 -2.52
C ALA A 231 -34.27 -9.24 -3.68
N ALA A 232 -33.81 -9.08 -4.92
CA ALA A 232 -34.63 -9.26 -6.13
C ALA A 232 -35.03 -10.72 -6.34
N GLU A 233 -34.12 -11.68 -6.11
CA GLU A 233 -34.43 -13.12 -6.18
C GLU A 233 -35.42 -13.55 -5.08
N GLY A 234 -35.24 -13.01 -3.87
CA GLY A 234 -36.17 -13.27 -2.77
C GLY A 234 -37.58 -12.75 -3.03
N LEU A 235 -37.72 -11.59 -3.69
CA LEU A 235 -39.01 -11.03 -4.10
C LEU A 235 -39.64 -11.82 -5.26
N ALA A 236 -38.85 -12.27 -6.21
CA ALA A 236 -39.32 -13.12 -7.32
C ALA A 236 -39.84 -14.48 -6.82
N ALA A 237 -39.11 -15.12 -5.91
CA ALA A 237 -39.53 -16.39 -5.30
C ALA A 237 -40.83 -16.27 -4.48
N GLN A 238 -41.09 -15.12 -3.87
CA GLN A 238 -42.35 -14.86 -3.15
C GLN A 238 -43.56 -14.61 -4.08
N SER A 239 -43.31 -14.10 -5.29
CA SER A 239 -44.36 -13.86 -6.30
C SER A 239 -44.78 -15.12 -7.04
N GLU A 240 -43.98 -16.18 -7.06
CA GLU A 240 -44.29 -17.48 -7.69
C GLU A 240 -45.08 -18.41 -6.74
N THR A 241 -45.25 -18.03 -5.48
CA THR A 241 -45.92 -18.84 -4.45
C THR A 241 -47.33 -18.35 -4.14
N ILE A 242 -47.86 -17.36 -4.88
CA ILE A 242 -49.25 -16.84 -4.80
C ILE A 242 -49.97 -17.18 -6.12
#